data_b02c82b86152d2317ddedef914e5f3d5
#
_entry.id   b02c82b86152d2317ddedef914e5f3d5
#
_cell.length_a   1.000
_cell.length_b   1.000
_cell.length_c   1.000
_cell.angle_alpha   90.00
_cell.angle_beta   90.00
_cell.angle_gamma   90.00
#
_symmetry.space_group_name_H-M   'P 1'
#
loop_
_entity.id
_entity.type
_entity.pdbx_description
1 polymer ?
#
loop_
_entity_poly.entity_id
_entity_poly.type
_entity_poly.pdbx_seq_one_letter_code
_entity_poly.pdbx_strand_id
1 'polypeptide(L)'
;SFVGGNMFSESDDLVKKPCFKETEIFSADTLKTLLLGVIGALPNEPDDSRYGVSVCKNIFSNKLIKEKNITFLSEREILSEDTLFMVDFIKNSSCAVGVTGAYYCYCRNDDSLSKSYNSTRFERSIVFLNELEKQIANTVPKEEYKIYLDRLIQGFGRILCSQEIVHAKQEKIKYSVLRKRLKEICTNEKIAGVLKTYPWYKLPVKQAAFAFAMKYKLFLLQKIMVLLRDR
;
A
#
# COMPACT_ATOMS: atom_id res chain seq x y z
N SER A 1 8.56 15.97 -14.86
CA SER A 1 8.93 14.65 -15.39
C SER A 1 9.35 13.74 -14.24
N PHE A 2 9.01 12.49 -14.35
CA PHE A 2 9.27 11.44 -13.37
C PHE A 2 9.89 10.25 -14.11
N VAL A 3 10.90 9.64 -13.52
CA VAL A 3 11.48 8.39 -14.01
C VAL A 3 11.39 7.38 -12.87
N GLY A 4 10.60 6.34 -13.07
CA GLY A 4 10.45 5.24 -12.11
C GLY A 4 11.21 4.00 -12.58
N GLY A 5 11.90 3.36 -11.67
CA GLY A 5 12.63 2.13 -11.92
C GLY A 5 12.17 0.97 -11.05
N ASN A 6 12.78 -0.16 -11.27
CA ASN A 6 12.65 -1.32 -10.41
C ASN A 6 13.58 -1.21 -9.21
N MET A 7 13.40 -2.06 -8.20
CA MET A 7 14.32 -2.13 -7.08
C MET A 7 14.70 -3.58 -6.77
N PHE A 8 15.88 -3.74 -6.16
CA PHE A 8 16.30 -4.99 -5.55
C PHE A 8 15.89 -5.01 -4.07
N SER A 9 15.65 -6.19 -3.55
CA SER A 9 15.61 -6.43 -2.11
C SER A 9 16.86 -7.22 -1.74
N GLU A 10 17.61 -6.74 -0.76
CA GLU A 10 18.70 -7.50 -0.17
C GLU A 10 18.08 -8.67 0.63
N SER A 11 18.24 -9.85 0.10
CA SER A 11 18.10 -11.13 0.77
C SER A 11 19.31 -11.94 0.34
N ASP A 12 19.58 -13.07 0.95
CA ASP A 12 20.68 -13.96 0.54
C ASP A 12 20.69 -14.24 -0.97
N ASP A 13 19.52 -14.02 -1.62
CA ASP A 13 19.35 -13.91 -3.07
C ASP A 13 18.80 -12.54 -3.45
N LEU A 14 19.50 -11.79 -4.30
CA LEU A 14 19.06 -10.52 -4.89
C LEU A 14 17.78 -10.72 -5.72
N VAL A 15 16.62 -10.53 -5.11
CA VAL A 15 15.35 -10.68 -5.79
C VAL A 15 14.96 -9.39 -6.49
N LYS A 16 15.00 -9.39 -7.83
CA LYS A 16 14.39 -8.33 -8.65
C LYS A 16 12.88 -8.31 -8.44
N LYS A 17 12.35 -7.13 -8.10
CA LYS A 17 10.90 -6.86 -8.17
C LYS A 17 10.64 -5.92 -9.34
N PRO A 18 10.39 -6.42 -10.55
CA PRO A 18 10.14 -5.59 -11.71
C PRO A 18 8.75 -4.94 -11.58
N CYS A 19 8.72 -3.60 -11.53
CA CYS A 19 7.49 -2.82 -11.70
C CYS A 19 7.19 -2.62 -13.20
N PHE A 20 8.27 -2.49 -14.01
CA PHE A 20 8.20 -2.28 -15.45
C PHE A 20 8.92 -3.41 -16.17
N LYS A 21 8.22 -4.12 -17.06
CA LYS A 21 8.78 -5.20 -17.89
C LYS A 21 9.43 -4.66 -19.17
N GLU A 22 8.97 -3.53 -19.63
CA GLU A 22 9.47 -2.75 -20.77
C GLU A 22 9.46 -1.27 -20.40
N THR A 23 10.10 -0.44 -21.22
CA THR A 23 10.05 1.01 -21.02
C THR A 23 8.66 1.51 -21.37
N GLU A 24 7.99 2.09 -20.39
CA GLU A 24 6.64 2.67 -20.53
C GLU A 24 6.72 4.20 -20.48
N ILE A 25 6.11 4.87 -21.44
CA ILE A 25 6.03 6.33 -21.48
C ILE A 25 4.60 6.73 -21.14
N PHE A 26 4.44 7.52 -20.10
CA PHE A 26 3.16 8.08 -19.67
C PHE A 26 3.11 9.55 -20.09
N SER A 27 2.24 9.88 -21.03
CA SER A 27 1.89 11.24 -21.45
C SER A 27 0.67 11.75 -20.68
N ALA A 28 0.21 12.97 -20.98
CA ALA A 28 -0.95 13.57 -20.33
C ALA A 28 -2.17 12.62 -20.28
N ASP A 29 -2.44 11.88 -21.33
CA ASP A 29 -3.61 10.96 -21.41
C ASP A 29 -3.43 9.67 -20.59
N THR A 30 -2.18 9.24 -20.36
CA THR A 30 -1.85 7.97 -19.71
C THR A 30 -1.30 8.15 -18.29
N LEU A 31 -0.96 9.38 -17.86
CA LEU A 31 -0.52 9.68 -16.48
C LEU A 31 -1.53 9.22 -15.44
N LYS A 32 -2.82 9.26 -15.78
CA LYS A 32 -3.88 8.73 -14.93
C LYS A 32 -3.69 7.23 -14.64
N THR A 33 -3.26 6.45 -15.64
CA THR A 33 -2.99 5.01 -15.46
C THR A 33 -1.83 4.78 -14.49
N LEU A 34 -0.77 5.60 -14.60
CA LEU A 34 0.34 5.55 -13.64
C LEU A 34 -0.14 5.90 -12.22
N LEU A 35 -0.91 6.99 -12.07
CA LEU A 35 -1.47 7.43 -10.79
C LEU A 35 -2.29 6.32 -10.14
N LEU A 36 -3.22 5.72 -10.87
CA LEU A 36 -4.06 4.63 -10.41
C LEU A 36 -3.23 3.40 -10.00
N GLY A 37 -2.21 3.06 -10.79
CA GLY A 37 -1.32 1.94 -10.49
C GLY A 37 -0.38 2.18 -9.30
N VAL A 38 -0.07 3.44 -8.96
CA VAL A 38 0.66 3.79 -7.73
C VAL A 38 -0.24 3.63 -6.50
N ILE A 39 -1.47 4.13 -6.55
CA ILE A 39 -2.39 4.05 -5.40
C ILE A 39 -2.95 2.66 -5.15
N GLY A 40 -2.95 1.78 -6.16
CA GLY A 40 -3.52 0.45 -6.01
C GLY A 40 -3.25 -0.47 -7.19
N ALA A 41 -3.98 -1.57 -7.22
CA ALA A 41 -3.94 -2.57 -8.27
C ALA A 41 -5.34 -3.11 -8.57
N LEU A 42 -5.51 -3.76 -9.72
CA LEU A 42 -6.74 -4.50 -10.00
C LEU A 42 -6.84 -5.76 -9.12
N PRO A 43 -8.04 -6.29 -8.88
CA PRO A 43 -8.24 -7.42 -7.96
C PRO A 43 -7.41 -8.66 -8.27
N ASN A 44 -7.19 -8.97 -9.55
CA ASN A 44 -6.44 -10.15 -10.00
C ASN A 44 -4.92 -9.95 -10.02
N GLU A 45 -4.42 -8.76 -9.72
CA GLU A 45 -2.98 -8.50 -9.67
C GLU A 45 -2.34 -9.03 -8.38
N PRO A 46 -1.06 -9.44 -8.39
CA PRO A 46 -0.42 -10.10 -7.25
C PRO A 46 -0.20 -9.14 -6.07
N ASP A 47 0.12 -7.88 -6.34
CA ASP A 47 0.45 -6.88 -5.33
C ASP A 47 -0.72 -5.92 -5.07
N ASP A 48 -0.67 -5.18 -3.97
CA ASP A 48 -1.70 -4.20 -3.61
C ASP A 48 -1.54 -2.87 -4.35
N SER A 49 -0.39 -2.65 -4.99
CA SER A 49 -0.08 -1.53 -5.88
C SER A 49 0.72 -2.04 -7.07
N ARG A 50 0.32 -1.65 -8.28
CA ARG A 50 0.97 -2.12 -9.53
C ARG A 50 2.40 -1.63 -9.66
N TYR A 51 2.65 -0.36 -9.38
CA TYR A 51 3.97 0.25 -9.55
C TYR A 51 4.72 0.45 -8.23
N GLY A 52 4.09 0.14 -7.10
CA GLY A 52 4.64 0.36 -5.77
C GLY A 52 4.73 1.84 -5.40
N VAL A 53 4.90 2.10 -4.13
CA VAL A 53 4.79 3.44 -3.54
C VAL A 53 6.13 4.07 -3.12
N SER A 54 7.24 3.32 -3.21
CA SER A 54 8.55 3.83 -2.75
C SER A 54 9.06 4.96 -3.65
N VAL A 55 9.38 6.08 -3.07
CA VAL A 55 10.02 7.23 -3.75
C VAL A 55 11.49 6.97 -4.06
N CYS A 56 12.17 6.13 -3.27
CA CYS A 56 13.62 5.92 -3.36
C CYS A 56 14.08 5.32 -4.69
N LYS A 57 13.22 4.61 -5.41
CA LYS A 57 13.50 4.02 -6.72
C LYS A 57 13.24 4.95 -7.90
N ASN A 58 12.91 6.21 -7.64
CA ASN A 58 12.43 7.16 -8.64
C ASN A 58 13.32 8.41 -8.68
N ILE A 59 13.32 9.09 -9.83
CA ILE A 59 13.97 10.38 -10.03
C ILE A 59 12.89 11.41 -10.34
N PHE A 60 12.92 12.54 -9.65
CA PHE A 60 11.92 13.59 -9.72
C PHE A 60 12.52 14.89 -10.24
N SER A 61 11.76 15.64 -11.06
CA SER A 61 12.15 16.97 -11.50
C SER A 61 12.13 17.95 -10.34
N ASN A 62 13.32 18.41 -9.91
CA ASN A 62 13.44 19.43 -8.87
C ASN A 62 12.77 20.77 -9.24
N LYS A 63 12.76 21.10 -10.55
CA LYS A 63 12.05 22.27 -11.07
C LYS A 63 10.55 22.17 -10.73
N LEU A 64 9.93 21.03 -11.06
CA LEU A 64 8.51 20.81 -10.79
C LEU A 64 8.19 20.82 -9.28
N ILE A 65 9.04 20.21 -8.46
CA ILE A 65 8.90 20.22 -6.99
C ILE A 65 8.82 21.66 -6.48
N LYS A 66 9.76 22.52 -6.92
CA LYS A 66 9.82 23.92 -6.49
C LYS A 66 8.66 24.74 -7.02
N GLU A 67 8.32 24.61 -8.31
CA GLU A 67 7.23 25.39 -8.94
C GLU A 67 5.86 25.05 -8.38
N LYS A 68 5.63 23.81 -7.98
CA LYS A 68 4.35 23.32 -7.45
C LYS A 68 4.33 23.20 -5.94
N ASN A 69 5.44 23.54 -5.28
CA ASN A 69 5.58 23.48 -3.83
C ASN A 69 5.24 22.08 -3.25
N ILE A 70 5.69 21.01 -3.97
CA ILE A 70 5.42 19.64 -3.59
C ILE A 70 6.32 19.26 -2.42
N THR A 71 5.74 18.82 -1.31
CA THR A 71 6.46 18.50 -0.08
C THR A 71 6.03 17.18 0.49
N PHE A 72 6.92 16.56 1.27
CA PHE A 72 6.52 15.42 2.11
C PHE A 72 5.74 15.90 3.32
N LEU A 73 4.68 15.18 3.64
CA LEU A 73 4.03 15.32 4.93
C LEU A 73 4.88 14.64 6.02
N SER A 74 4.66 15.03 7.28
CA SER A 74 5.39 14.43 8.39
C SER A 74 5.03 12.95 8.57
N GLU A 75 6.02 12.05 8.49
CA GLU A 75 5.84 10.62 8.78
C GLU A 75 5.35 10.36 10.22
N ARG A 76 5.53 11.33 11.14
CA ARG A 76 5.04 11.23 12.51
C ARG A 76 3.52 11.40 12.62
N GLU A 77 2.93 12.11 11.66
CA GLU A 77 1.50 12.43 11.64
C GLU A 77 0.73 11.51 10.71
N ILE A 78 1.32 11.17 9.57
CA ILE A 78 0.66 10.35 8.55
C ILE A 78 1.52 9.15 8.17
N LEU A 79 0.87 8.04 7.84
CA LEU A 79 1.55 6.85 7.34
C LEU A 79 1.65 6.92 5.82
N SER A 80 2.72 6.34 5.24
CA SER A 80 2.89 6.27 3.77
C SER A 80 2.91 7.64 3.09
N GLU A 81 3.62 8.60 3.66
CA GLU A 81 3.88 9.94 3.11
C GLU A 81 4.45 9.87 1.68
N ASP A 82 5.25 8.84 1.39
CA ASP A 82 5.76 8.50 0.05
C ASP A 82 4.63 8.43 -0.99
N THR A 83 3.52 7.77 -0.65
CA THR A 83 2.37 7.62 -1.56
C THR A 83 1.72 8.96 -1.85
N LEU A 84 1.54 9.80 -0.83
CA LEU A 84 0.94 11.12 -0.98
C LEU A 84 1.84 12.05 -1.81
N PHE A 85 3.16 12.00 -1.57
CA PHE A 85 4.13 12.73 -2.38
C PHE A 85 4.08 12.26 -3.85
N MET A 86 4.04 10.96 -4.11
CA MET A 86 3.95 10.39 -5.46
C MET A 86 2.67 10.85 -6.17
N VAL A 87 1.53 10.82 -5.49
CA VAL A 87 0.25 11.26 -6.04
C VAL A 87 0.31 12.74 -6.40
N ASP A 88 0.81 13.59 -5.50
CA ASP A 88 0.92 15.03 -5.75
C ASP A 88 1.90 15.34 -6.89
N PHE A 89 3.02 14.61 -6.96
CA PHE A 89 3.99 14.79 -8.03
C PHE A 89 3.43 14.36 -9.39
N ILE A 90 2.81 13.17 -9.49
CA ILE A 90 2.25 12.65 -10.76
C ILE A 90 1.14 13.57 -11.27
N LYS A 91 0.27 14.02 -10.39
CA LYS A 91 -0.84 14.93 -10.67
C LYS A 91 -0.39 16.25 -11.33
N ASN A 92 0.78 16.75 -10.95
CA ASN A 92 1.38 17.97 -11.49
C ASN A 92 2.35 17.72 -12.66
N SER A 93 2.59 16.46 -13.04
CA SER A 93 3.50 16.11 -14.12
C SER A 93 2.82 16.18 -15.49
N SER A 94 3.60 16.49 -16.54
CA SER A 94 3.16 16.40 -17.95
C SER A 94 3.55 15.08 -18.60
N CYS A 95 4.57 14.40 -18.08
CA CYS A 95 4.99 13.07 -18.53
C CYS A 95 5.74 12.32 -17.43
N ALA A 96 5.78 11.00 -17.56
CA ALA A 96 6.59 10.10 -16.75
C ALA A 96 7.14 8.96 -17.59
N VAL A 97 8.22 8.33 -17.16
CA VAL A 97 8.82 7.19 -17.84
C VAL A 97 9.09 6.08 -16.82
N GLY A 98 8.55 4.91 -17.06
CA GLY A 98 8.92 3.68 -16.36
C GLY A 98 10.05 2.97 -17.10
N VAL A 99 11.12 2.59 -16.41
CA VAL A 99 12.27 1.91 -17.00
C VAL A 99 12.48 0.52 -16.42
N THR A 100 13.02 -0.39 -17.22
CA THR A 100 13.22 -1.80 -16.82
C THR A 100 14.39 -2.02 -15.87
N GLY A 101 15.29 -1.03 -15.73
CA GLY A 101 16.46 -1.13 -14.86
C GLY A 101 16.09 -1.14 -13.39
N ALA A 102 16.87 -1.86 -12.58
CA ALA A 102 16.77 -1.84 -11.13
C ALA A 102 18.00 -1.13 -10.58
N TYR A 103 17.83 0.12 -10.19
CA TYR A 103 18.92 1.04 -9.80
C TYR A 103 18.95 1.32 -8.31
N TYR A 104 17.98 0.82 -7.57
CA TYR A 104 17.88 1.00 -6.12
C TYR A 104 17.89 -0.35 -5.42
N CYS A 105 18.78 -0.51 -4.44
CA CYS A 105 18.85 -1.67 -3.56
C CYS A 105 18.18 -1.32 -2.23
N TYR A 106 17.14 -2.05 -1.87
CA TYR A 106 16.51 -1.95 -0.56
C TYR A 106 17.25 -2.85 0.43
N CYS A 107 18.15 -2.26 1.20
CA CYS A 107 18.90 -2.97 2.24
C CYS A 107 18.00 -3.32 3.42
N ARG A 108 18.06 -4.57 3.88
CA ARG A 108 17.34 -4.99 5.08
C ARG A 108 17.98 -4.37 6.31
N ASN A 109 17.16 -3.70 7.10
CA ASN A 109 17.52 -3.23 8.42
C ASN A 109 16.52 -3.82 9.43
N ASP A 110 17.03 -4.48 10.47
CA ASP A 110 16.16 -5.08 11.49
C ASP A 110 15.50 -4.04 12.40
N ASP A 111 16.14 -2.86 12.53
CA ASP A 111 15.61 -1.71 13.25
C ASP A 111 14.68 -0.81 12.40
N SER A 112 14.24 -1.32 11.24
CA SER A 112 13.37 -0.56 10.33
C SER A 112 12.03 -0.20 10.98
N LEU A 113 11.65 1.09 10.89
CA LEU A 113 10.37 1.62 11.36
C LEU A 113 9.16 0.87 10.78
N SER A 114 9.29 0.33 9.56
CA SER A 114 8.24 -0.45 8.92
C SER A 114 8.00 -1.82 9.56
N LYS A 115 9.02 -2.38 10.26
CA LYS A 115 8.93 -3.69 10.93
C LYS A 115 8.51 -3.58 12.40
N SER A 116 8.82 -2.47 13.06
CA SER A 116 8.49 -2.27 14.46
C SER A 116 6.97 -2.16 14.66
N TYR A 117 6.45 -2.81 15.72
CA TYR A 117 5.07 -2.62 16.10
C TYR A 117 4.85 -1.18 16.58
N ASN A 118 3.76 -0.57 16.12
CA ASN A 118 3.35 0.76 16.53
C ASN A 118 1.84 0.75 16.82
N SER A 119 1.48 1.04 18.06
CA SER A 119 0.08 1.02 18.51
C SER A 119 -0.80 2.08 17.83
N THR A 120 -0.21 3.19 17.32
CA THR A 120 -0.93 4.26 16.62
C THR A 120 -1.05 4.01 15.12
N ARG A 121 -0.53 2.88 14.63
CA ARG A 121 -0.49 2.60 13.19
C ARG A 121 -1.88 2.50 12.58
N PHE A 122 -2.83 1.95 13.30
CA PHE A 122 -4.21 1.82 12.82
C PHE A 122 -4.82 3.21 12.56
N GLU A 123 -4.79 4.09 13.54
CA GLU A 123 -5.33 5.45 13.43
C GLU A 123 -4.64 6.23 12.31
N ARG A 124 -3.30 6.18 12.27
CA ARG A 124 -2.49 6.83 11.23
C ARG A 124 -2.79 6.29 9.83
N SER A 125 -3.07 4.99 9.71
CA SER A 125 -3.50 4.39 8.43
C SER A 125 -4.85 4.95 7.98
N ILE A 126 -5.80 5.15 8.87
CA ILE A 126 -7.10 5.73 8.53
C ILE A 126 -6.96 7.19 8.11
N VAL A 127 -6.12 7.97 8.80
CA VAL A 127 -5.81 9.35 8.41
C VAL A 127 -5.21 9.38 7.00
N PHE A 128 -4.20 8.54 6.74
CA PHE A 128 -3.58 8.40 5.42
C PHE A 128 -4.60 8.07 4.32
N LEU A 129 -5.45 7.06 4.54
CA LEU A 129 -6.44 6.63 3.55
C LEU A 129 -7.50 7.70 3.26
N ASN A 130 -7.83 8.54 4.24
CA ASN A 130 -8.74 9.67 4.05
C ASN A 130 -8.07 10.78 3.22
N GLU A 131 -6.82 11.12 3.54
CA GLU A 131 -6.09 12.16 2.81
C GLU A 131 -5.80 11.72 1.36
N LEU A 132 -5.43 10.46 1.16
CA LEU A 132 -5.22 9.89 -0.17
C LEU A 132 -6.50 9.97 -1.02
N GLU A 133 -7.65 9.54 -0.47
CA GLU A 133 -8.93 9.61 -1.18
C GLU A 133 -9.28 11.05 -1.57
N LYS A 134 -9.07 12.00 -0.66
CA LYS A 134 -9.30 13.43 -0.91
C LYS A 134 -8.40 13.97 -2.04
N GLN A 135 -7.10 13.62 -2.03
CA GLN A 135 -6.17 14.06 -3.09
C GLN A 135 -6.56 13.50 -4.45
N ILE A 136 -6.99 12.23 -4.52
CA ILE A 136 -7.33 11.55 -5.78
C ILE A 136 -8.67 12.08 -6.32
N ALA A 137 -9.67 12.27 -5.46
CA ALA A 137 -11.00 12.72 -5.84
C ALA A 137 -11.01 14.06 -6.58
N ASN A 138 -9.98 14.90 -6.37
CA ASN A 138 -9.80 16.16 -7.07
C ASN A 138 -9.21 15.99 -8.50
N THR A 139 -8.79 14.79 -8.87
CA THR A 139 -8.04 14.55 -10.12
C THR A 139 -8.69 13.49 -11.01
N VAL A 140 -9.30 12.47 -10.41
CA VAL A 140 -9.85 11.31 -11.12
C VAL A 140 -11.30 11.08 -10.67
N PRO A 141 -12.24 10.75 -11.59
CA PRO A 141 -13.60 10.39 -11.24
C PRO A 141 -13.65 9.16 -10.30
N LYS A 142 -14.62 9.14 -9.39
CA LYS A 142 -14.74 8.10 -8.36
C LYS A 142 -14.87 6.69 -8.95
N GLU A 143 -15.58 6.55 -10.04
CA GLU A 143 -15.82 5.30 -10.75
C GLU A 143 -14.52 4.65 -11.23
N GLU A 144 -13.52 5.48 -11.54
CA GLU A 144 -12.22 5.03 -12.06
C GLU A 144 -11.25 4.69 -10.94
N TYR A 145 -11.14 5.51 -9.88
CA TYR A 145 -10.17 5.25 -8.82
C TYR A 145 -10.64 4.26 -7.76
N LYS A 146 -11.95 4.10 -7.59
CA LYS A 146 -12.52 3.35 -6.47
C LYS A 146 -11.97 1.92 -6.36
N ILE A 147 -11.87 1.19 -7.45
CA ILE A 147 -11.42 -0.21 -7.43
C ILE A 147 -9.95 -0.33 -6.95
N TYR A 148 -9.11 0.64 -7.31
CA TYR A 148 -7.71 0.71 -6.89
C TYR A 148 -7.57 1.12 -5.42
N LEU A 149 -8.31 2.14 -4.99
CA LEU A 149 -8.33 2.58 -3.60
C LEU A 149 -8.90 1.49 -2.68
N ASP A 150 -9.97 0.82 -3.07
CA ASP A 150 -10.55 -0.29 -2.33
C ASP A 150 -9.55 -1.45 -2.19
N ARG A 151 -8.72 -1.71 -3.21
CA ARG A 151 -7.62 -2.67 -3.16
C ARG A 151 -6.61 -2.30 -2.08
N LEU A 152 -6.19 -1.04 -2.07
CA LEU A 152 -5.25 -0.52 -1.08
C LEU A 152 -5.83 -0.60 0.33
N ILE A 153 -7.07 -0.18 0.54
CA ILE A 153 -7.75 -0.24 1.84
C ILE A 153 -7.83 -1.68 2.36
N GLN A 154 -8.17 -2.63 1.48
CA GLN A 154 -8.20 -4.05 1.83
C GLN A 154 -6.80 -4.56 2.20
N GLY A 155 -5.78 -4.15 1.45
CA GLY A 155 -4.37 -4.46 1.74
C GLY A 155 -3.92 -3.93 3.11
N PHE A 156 -4.23 -2.67 3.43
CA PHE A 156 -3.97 -2.08 4.74
C PHE A 156 -4.66 -2.85 5.87
N GLY A 157 -5.93 -3.16 5.72
CA GLY A 157 -6.67 -3.96 6.70
C GLY A 157 -5.99 -5.30 6.98
N ARG A 158 -5.51 -5.99 5.93
CA ARG A 158 -4.79 -7.25 6.04
C ARG A 158 -3.44 -7.08 6.76
N ILE A 159 -2.68 -6.03 6.44
CA ILE A 159 -1.40 -5.72 7.08
C ILE A 159 -1.60 -5.42 8.56
N LEU A 160 -2.56 -4.57 8.90
CA LEU A 160 -2.87 -4.22 10.28
C LEU A 160 -3.27 -5.45 11.11
N CYS A 161 -4.16 -6.30 10.61
CA CYS A 161 -4.51 -7.56 11.28
C CYS A 161 -3.29 -8.47 11.47
N SER A 162 -2.42 -8.57 10.45
CA SER A 162 -1.22 -9.40 10.53
C SER A 162 -0.25 -8.89 11.59
N GLN A 163 -0.04 -7.58 11.69
CA GLN A 163 0.84 -6.98 12.69
C GLN A 163 0.34 -7.17 14.12
N GLU A 164 -0.98 -7.01 14.35
CA GLU A 164 -1.58 -7.30 15.65
C GLU A 164 -1.39 -8.77 16.06
N ILE A 165 -1.49 -9.70 15.11
CA ILE A 165 -1.30 -11.13 15.36
C ILE A 165 0.16 -11.45 15.71
N VAL A 166 1.12 -10.89 14.94
CA VAL A 166 2.56 -11.08 15.19
C VAL A 166 2.94 -10.48 16.54
N HIS A 167 2.52 -9.25 16.83
CA HIS A 167 2.76 -8.59 18.11
C HIS A 167 2.16 -9.39 19.28
N ALA A 168 0.93 -9.88 19.12
CA ALA A 168 0.29 -10.69 20.17
C ALA A 168 1.02 -12.02 20.43
N LYS A 169 1.69 -12.60 19.41
CA LYS A 169 2.56 -13.77 19.59
C LYS A 169 3.83 -13.41 20.37
N GLN A 170 4.50 -12.32 19.99
CA GLN A 170 5.74 -11.86 20.62
C GLN A 170 5.55 -11.50 22.09
N GLU A 171 4.52 -10.71 22.40
CA GLU A 171 4.21 -10.21 23.74
C GLU A 171 3.32 -11.17 24.56
N LYS A 172 3.03 -12.37 24.06
CA LYS A 172 2.17 -13.37 24.73
C LYS A 172 0.79 -12.80 25.13
N ILE A 173 0.22 -11.91 24.30
CA ILE A 173 -1.07 -11.27 24.57
C ILE A 173 -2.20 -12.31 24.55
N LYS A 174 -3.13 -12.22 25.49
CA LYS A 174 -4.31 -13.11 25.57
C LYS A 174 -5.16 -12.98 24.29
N TYR A 175 -5.67 -14.11 23.82
CA TYR A 175 -6.50 -14.13 22.58
C TYR A 175 -7.74 -13.23 22.68
N SER A 176 -8.33 -13.07 23.84
CA SER A 176 -9.48 -12.17 24.03
C SER A 176 -9.14 -10.70 23.70
N VAL A 177 -7.93 -10.25 24.05
CA VAL A 177 -7.44 -8.90 23.73
C VAL A 177 -7.14 -8.78 22.25
N LEU A 178 -6.40 -9.74 21.67
CA LEU A 178 -6.15 -9.79 20.24
C LEU A 178 -7.46 -9.75 19.45
N ARG A 179 -8.44 -10.58 19.80
CA ARG A 179 -9.76 -10.63 19.16
C ARG A 179 -10.46 -9.27 19.16
N LYS A 180 -10.35 -8.50 20.26
CA LYS A 180 -10.92 -7.14 20.34
C LYS A 180 -10.27 -6.22 19.31
N ARG A 181 -8.93 -6.21 19.23
CA ARG A 181 -8.17 -5.40 18.26
C ARG A 181 -8.50 -5.76 16.80
N LEU A 182 -8.53 -7.06 16.49
CA LEU A 182 -8.90 -7.52 15.14
C LEU A 182 -10.35 -7.14 14.80
N LYS A 183 -11.26 -7.21 15.76
CA LYS A 183 -12.66 -6.78 15.59
C LYS A 183 -12.71 -5.29 15.27
N GLU A 184 -11.99 -4.45 15.98
CA GLU A 184 -11.92 -3.01 15.79
C GLU A 184 -11.47 -2.68 14.35
N ILE A 185 -10.38 -3.27 13.87
CA ILE A 185 -9.90 -3.11 12.49
C ILE A 185 -10.97 -3.56 11.48
N CYS A 186 -11.51 -4.77 11.62
CA CYS A 186 -12.46 -5.32 10.66
C CYS A 186 -13.85 -4.65 10.69
N THR A 187 -14.18 -3.89 11.73
CA THR A 187 -15.45 -3.15 11.86
C THR A 187 -15.29 -1.65 11.63
N ASN A 188 -14.07 -1.15 11.45
CA ASN A 188 -13.88 0.24 11.05
C ASN A 188 -14.67 0.53 9.77
N GLU A 189 -15.37 1.64 9.71
CA GLU A 189 -16.32 1.98 8.65
C GLU A 189 -15.69 1.88 7.25
N LYS A 190 -14.50 2.45 7.06
CA LYS A 190 -13.79 2.44 5.77
C LYS A 190 -13.41 1.01 5.36
N ILE A 191 -12.81 0.22 6.24
CA ILE A 191 -12.38 -1.15 5.96
C ILE A 191 -13.61 -2.06 5.76
N ALA A 192 -14.60 -1.99 6.65
CA ALA A 192 -15.82 -2.79 6.56
C ALA A 192 -16.63 -2.48 5.30
N GLY A 193 -16.69 -1.20 4.90
CA GLY A 193 -17.34 -0.78 3.66
C GLY A 193 -16.71 -1.45 2.44
N VAL A 194 -15.38 -1.45 2.37
CA VAL A 194 -14.65 -2.13 1.29
C VAL A 194 -14.86 -3.65 1.34
N LEU A 195 -14.69 -4.29 2.49
CA LEU A 195 -14.88 -5.74 2.63
C LEU A 195 -16.30 -6.20 2.23
N LYS A 196 -17.30 -5.33 2.33
CA LYS A 196 -18.68 -5.62 1.92
C LYS A 196 -18.85 -5.65 0.41
N THR A 197 -18.24 -4.71 -0.33
CA THR A 197 -18.52 -4.46 -1.76
C THR A 197 -17.39 -4.92 -2.70
N TYR A 198 -16.15 -4.96 -2.22
CA TYR A 198 -14.98 -5.32 -3.03
C TYR A 198 -15.02 -6.79 -3.49
N PRO A 199 -14.65 -7.10 -4.75
CA PRO A 199 -14.66 -8.46 -5.27
C PRO A 199 -13.46 -9.27 -4.76
N TRP A 200 -13.40 -9.51 -3.44
CA TRP A 200 -12.31 -10.19 -2.75
C TRP A 200 -11.99 -11.58 -3.31
N TYR A 201 -12.98 -12.26 -3.88
CA TYR A 201 -12.82 -13.59 -4.50
C TYR A 201 -11.99 -13.57 -5.79
N LYS A 202 -11.73 -12.40 -6.37
CA LYS A 202 -10.83 -12.19 -7.52
C LYS A 202 -9.38 -11.96 -7.11
N LEU A 203 -9.09 -11.82 -5.82
CA LEU A 203 -7.73 -11.67 -5.30
C LEU A 203 -6.94 -12.95 -5.47
N PRO A 204 -5.59 -12.89 -5.45
CA PRO A 204 -4.75 -14.08 -5.31
C PRO A 204 -5.19 -14.94 -4.11
N VAL A 205 -5.13 -16.26 -4.23
CA VAL A 205 -5.78 -17.21 -3.31
C VAL A 205 -5.52 -16.92 -1.82
N LYS A 206 -4.26 -16.67 -1.44
CA LYS A 206 -3.91 -16.37 -0.04
C LYS A 206 -4.54 -15.06 0.45
N GLN A 207 -4.58 -14.06 -0.42
CA GLN A 207 -5.18 -12.76 -0.10
C GLN A 207 -6.70 -12.86 -0.05
N ALA A 208 -7.32 -13.61 -0.97
CA ALA A 208 -8.75 -13.88 -0.99
C ALA A 208 -9.22 -14.58 0.29
N ALA A 209 -8.50 -15.64 0.71
CA ALA A 209 -8.79 -16.35 1.95
C ALA A 209 -8.68 -15.44 3.18
N PHE A 210 -7.69 -14.55 3.22
CA PHE A 210 -7.55 -13.60 4.33
C PHE A 210 -8.66 -12.53 4.31
N ALA A 211 -9.01 -11.99 3.14
CA ALA A 211 -10.10 -11.04 2.97
C ALA A 211 -11.46 -11.66 3.37
N PHE A 212 -11.69 -12.93 3.01
CA PHE A 212 -12.83 -13.71 3.48
C PHE A 212 -12.85 -13.80 5.01
N ALA A 213 -11.73 -14.16 5.63
CA ALA A 213 -11.63 -14.25 7.07
C ALA A 213 -11.86 -12.89 7.77
N MET A 214 -11.44 -11.78 7.17
CA MET A 214 -11.73 -10.43 7.67
C MET A 214 -13.23 -10.09 7.55
N LYS A 215 -13.82 -10.32 6.36
CA LYS A 215 -15.24 -10.03 6.07
C LYS A 215 -16.18 -10.75 7.03
N TYR A 216 -15.92 -12.03 7.28
CA TYR A 216 -16.75 -12.86 8.17
C TYR A 216 -16.24 -12.90 9.63
N LYS A 217 -15.23 -12.06 9.97
CA LYS A 217 -14.70 -11.92 11.33
C LYS A 217 -14.20 -13.23 11.93
N LEU A 218 -13.60 -14.09 11.09
CA LEU A 218 -13.04 -15.38 11.46
C LEU A 218 -11.63 -15.18 12.06
N PHE A 219 -11.55 -14.54 13.22
CA PHE A 219 -10.30 -14.08 13.82
C PHE A 219 -9.31 -15.21 14.15
N LEU A 220 -9.81 -16.39 14.51
CA LEU A 220 -8.95 -17.56 14.72
C LEU A 220 -8.30 -18.02 13.40
N LEU A 221 -9.06 -18.01 12.31
CA LEU A 221 -8.53 -18.34 10.98
C LEU A 221 -7.46 -17.33 10.56
N GLN A 222 -7.70 -16.01 10.74
CA GLN A 222 -6.68 -14.98 10.49
C GLN A 222 -5.39 -15.26 11.27
N LYS A 223 -5.51 -15.59 12.58
CA LYS A 223 -4.36 -15.93 13.42
C LYS A 223 -3.59 -17.13 12.88
N ILE A 224 -4.29 -18.21 12.52
CA ILE A 224 -3.66 -19.42 11.96
C ILE A 224 -2.92 -19.09 10.66
N MET A 225 -3.55 -18.36 9.74
CA MET A 225 -2.95 -18.00 8.44
C MET A 225 -1.67 -17.17 8.58
N VAL A 226 -1.63 -16.22 9.51
CA VAL A 226 -0.41 -15.42 9.76
C VAL A 226 0.68 -16.27 10.38
N LEU A 227 0.37 -17.07 11.40
CA LEU A 227 1.37 -17.86 12.10
C LEU A 227 1.95 -19.01 11.26
N LEU A 228 1.22 -19.50 10.26
CA LEU A 228 1.73 -20.48 9.29
C LEU A 228 2.65 -19.87 8.23
N ARG A 229 2.46 -18.57 7.90
CA ARG A 229 3.34 -17.85 6.98
C ARG A 229 4.71 -17.53 7.58
N ASP A 230 4.76 -17.33 8.90
CA ASP A 230 5.96 -16.94 9.67
C ASP A 230 6.79 -18.17 10.13
N ARG A 231 6.52 -19.36 9.59
CA ARG A 231 7.32 -20.56 9.72
C ARG A 231 8.14 -20.81 8.45
#